data_3740ee912f6d8824e9bd6c22ce56763d
#
_entry.id   3740ee912f6d8824e9bd6c22ce56763d
#
_cell.length_a   1.000
_cell.length_b   1.000
_cell.length_c   1.000
_cell.angle_alpha   90.00
_cell.angle_beta   90.00
_cell.angle_gamma   90.00
#
_symmetry.space_group_name_H-M   'P 1'
#
loop_
_entity.id
_entity.type
_entity.pdbx_description
1 polymer ?
#
loop_
_entity_poly.entity_id
_entity_poly.type
_entity_poly.pdbx_seq_one_letter_code
_entity_poly.pdbx_strand_id
1 'polypeptide(L)'
;MANKNLLSYGGKVAVVEQVYYAPVVVVPADIYHPIGSTYVLLAKPDPWTDDNNPPTPTQDQLAVKSFLKNVFAAKLVTSANISPVIQRINWTTGTVYDYYKDTVNMFGTDANGKLLLNFYVKNKYDQVFKCLWNKNGAVSTNEPFFEPGSYNTNNLYQGPDGYKWKYMYTIGSGLKTGFMDTEWMPVVVGYNTPNEFDSNGSGAGSIDVINVINGGSGYDPANAAISLSVDGDGSSLVTSINVSGGSISDIIVTTPGKNYSYANVTIVSSLGANAVLVSPTSPIGGHGYDSLSELGCTRVMF
;
A
#
# COMPACT_ATOMS: atom_id res chain seq x y z
N MET A 1 -0.34 -18.62 24.48
CA MET A 1 0.07 -17.22 24.19
C MET A 1 -1.19 -16.43 23.93
N ALA A 2 -1.53 -15.47 24.77
CA ALA A 2 -2.72 -14.65 24.60
C ALA A 2 -2.55 -13.79 23.33
N ASN A 3 -3.58 -13.81 22.49
CA ASN A 3 -3.61 -13.05 21.26
C ASN A 3 -3.63 -11.54 21.60
N LYS A 4 -2.47 -10.86 21.50
CA LYS A 4 -2.31 -9.44 21.85
C LYS A 4 -3.00 -8.47 20.87
N ASN A 5 -3.59 -8.95 19.79
CA ASN A 5 -4.25 -8.14 18.79
C ASN A 5 -5.78 -8.18 18.98
N LEU A 6 -6.29 -7.27 19.80
CA LEU A 6 -7.74 -7.11 20.02
C LEU A 6 -8.50 -6.56 18.80
N LEU A 7 -7.80 -5.98 17.81
CA LEU A 7 -8.39 -5.44 16.60
C LEU A 7 -7.91 -6.20 15.37
N SER A 8 -8.81 -6.40 14.42
CA SER A 8 -8.44 -6.84 13.07
C SER A 8 -7.56 -5.77 12.39
N TYR A 9 -6.88 -6.14 11.30
CA TYR A 9 -6.09 -5.19 10.51
C TYR A 9 -6.94 -3.95 10.13
N GLY A 10 -8.12 -4.14 9.53
CA GLY A 10 -9.02 -3.03 9.18
C GLY A 10 -9.44 -2.19 10.38
N GLY A 11 -9.64 -2.81 11.56
CA GLY A 11 -9.92 -2.07 12.80
C GLY A 11 -8.77 -1.18 13.23
N LYS A 12 -7.52 -1.61 13.04
CA LYS A 12 -6.33 -0.80 13.35
C LYS A 12 -6.19 0.39 12.40
N VAL A 13 -6.41 0.19 11.10
CA VAL A 13 -6.43 1.28 10.11
C VAL A 13 -7.50 2.30 10.47
N ALA A 14 -8.73 1.86 10.76
CA ALA A 14 -9.82 2.76 11.16
C ALA A 14 -9.49 3.59 12.42
N VAL A 15 -8.77 3.02 13.40
CA VAL A 15 -8.30 3.78 14.57
C VAL A 15 -7.27 4.83 14.17
N VAL A 16 -6.32 4.50 13.29
CA VAL A 16 -5.34 5.46 12.77
C VAL A 16 -6.04 6.60 12.05
N GLU A 17 -6.98 6.31 11.18
CA GLU A 17 -7.80 7.30 10.49
C GLU A 17 -8.57 8.18 11.47
N GLN A 18 -9.24 7.58 12.45
CA GLN A 18 -9.99 8.31 13.47
C GLN A 18 -9.08 9.25 14.27
N VAL A 19 -7.91 8.81 14.70
CA VAL A 19 -6.97 9.64 15.46
C VAL A 19 -6.38 10.74 14.59
N TYR A 20 -6.08 10.45 13.33
CA TYR A 20 -5.50 11.42 12.39
C TYR A 20 -6.52 12.49 11.97
N TYR A 21 -7.75 12.09 11.63
CA TYR A 21 -8.79 13.01 11.14
C TYR A 21 -9.60 13.68 12.25
N ALA A 22 -9.58 13.18 13.48
CA ALA A 22 -10.33 13.77 14.59
C ALA A 22 -10.09 15.28 14.78
N PRO A 23 -8.86 15.82 14.58
CA PRO A 23 -8.61 17.26 14.66
C PRO A 23 -9.13 18.06 13.45
N VAL A 24 -9.55 17.40 12.36
CA VAL A 24 -9.83 18.02 11.06
C VAL A 24 -11.32 17.93 10.66
N VAL A 25 -12.17 17.34 11.48
CA VAL A 25 -13.59 17.22 11.12
C VAL A 25 -14.23 18.62 11.08
N VAL A 26 -14.40 19.14 9.87
CA VAL A 26 -15.23 20.32 9.60
C VAL A 26 -16.69 19.86 9.67
N VAL A 27 -17.34 20.12 10.79
CA VAL A 27 -18.77 19.91 10.93
C VAL A 27 -19.52 21.02 10.20
N PRO A 28 -20.51 20.73 9.34
CA PRO A 28 -21.40 21.78 8.84
C PRO A 28 -22.01 22.56 10.01
N ALA A 29 -22.21 23.84 9.84
CA ALA A 29 -22.53 24.81 10.89
C ALA A 29 -23.80 24.50 11.72
N ASP A 30 -24.57 23.50 11.37
CA ASP A 30 -25.88 23.20 11.95
C ASP A 30 -25.89 22.11 13.03
N ILE A 31 -24.75 21.46 13.31
CA ILE A 31 -24.68 20.43 14.34
C ILE A 31 -23.56 20.77 15.31
N TYR A 32 -23.93 21.43 16.40
CA TYR A 32 -23.04 21.74 17.52
C TYR A 32 -22.77 20.45 18.34
N HIS A 33 -21.87 19.61 17.85
CA HIS A 33 -21.21 18.64 18.70
C HIS A 33 -19.81 19.19 19.00
N PRO A 34 -19.47 19.39 20.28
CA PRO A 34 -18.10 19.70 20.63
C PRO A 34 -17.26 18.50 20.23
N ILE A 35 -16.52 18.62 19.12
CA ILE A 35 -15.50 17.68 18.73
C ILE A 35 -14.47 17.74 19.84
N GLY A 36 -14.38 16.68 20.64
CA GLY A 36 -13.47 16.65 21.76
C GLY A 36 -12.03 16.80 21.27
N SER A 37 -11.32 17.77 21.81
CA SER A 37 -9.89 17.90 21.55
C SER A 37 -9.17 16.61 21.98
N THR A 38 -8.35 16.07 21.11
CA THR A 38 -7.52 14.90 21.42
C THR A 38 -6.20 15.37 22.03
N TYR A 39 -5.80 14.77 23.14
CA TYR A 39 -4.53 15.05 23.80
C TYR A 39 -3.69 13.79 23.91
N VAL A 40 -2.40 13.92 23.65
CA VAL A 40 -1.40 12.93 24.10
C VAL A 40 -1.01 13.28 25.52
N LEU A 41 -1.13 12.31 26.42
CA LEU A 41 -0.78 12.45 27.82
C LEU A 41 0.47 11.60 28.12
N LEU A 42 1.43 12.19 28.81
CA LEU A 42 2.61 11.49 29.30
C LEU A 42 2.48 11.30 30.81
N ALA A 43 2.44 10.05 31.24
CA ALA A 43 2.42 9.68 32.63
C ALA A 43 3.20 8.37 32.82
N LYS A 44 4.10 8.36 33.79
CA LYS A 44 4.80 7.15 34.18
C LYS A 44 4.98 7.17 35.70
N PRO A 45 4.01 6.64 36.46
CA PRO A 45 4.08 6.68 37.93
C PRO A 45 5.21 5.81 38.48
N ASP A 46 5.38 4.60 37.91
CA ASP A 46 6.36 3.63 38.37
C ASP A 46 7.01 2.92 37.17
N PRO A 47 8.28 2.48 37.27
CA PRO A 47 8.89 1.66 36.24
C PRO A 47 8.15 0.33 36.13
N TRP A 48 8.00 -0.15 34.89
CA TRP A 48 7.50 -1.51 34.65
C TRP A 48 8.57 -2.52 35.04
N THR A 49 8.13 -3.74 35.39
CA THR A 49 9.05 -4.86 35.70
C THR A 49 9.97 -5.16 34.48
N ASP A 50 9.46 -4.96 33.29
CA ASP A 50 10.19 -5.06 32.04
C ASP A 50 9.67 -3.98 31.08
N ASP A 51 10.48 -2.97 30.78
CA ASP A 51 10.12 -1.87 29.88
C ASP A 51 9.97 -2.34 28.41
N ASN A 52 10.59 -3.47 28.03
CA ASN A 52 10.44 -4.06 26.70
C ASN A 52 9.16 -4.90 26.54
N ASN A 53 8.53 -5.26 27.66
CA ASN A 53 7.30 -6.03 27.68
C ASN A 53 6.25 -5.37 28.61
N PRO A 54 5.74 -4.19 28.23
CA PRO A 54 4.79 -3.45 29.04
C PRO A 54 3.51 -4.26 29.30
N PRO A 55 2.82 -4.04 30.42
CA PRO A 55 1.55 -4.69 30.71
C PRO A 55 0.51 -4.36 29.66
N THR A 56 -0.41 -5.30 29.43
CA THR A 56 -1.52 -5.08 28.50
C THR A 56 -2.37 -3.88 28.97
N PRO A 57 -2.70 -2.93 28.09
CA PRO A 57 -3.58 -1.83 28.42
C PRO A 57 -4.91 -2.34 28.99
N THR A 58 -5.38 -1.70 30.05
CA THR A 58 -6.65 -2.05 30.71
C THR A 58 -7.60 -0.87 30.68
N GLN A 59 -8.89 -1.16 30.64
CA GLN A 59 -9.96 -0.15 30.81
C GLN A 59 -10.46 -0.05 32.26
N ASP A 60 -9.75 -0.67 33.22
CA ASP A 60 -10.08 -0.55 34.62
C ASP A 60 -10.04 0.92 35.09
N GLN A 61 -11.14 1.37 35.70
CA GLN A 61 -11.27 2.75 36.13
C GLN A 61 -10.22 3.17 37.18
N LEU A 62 -9.76 2.24 38.01
CA LEU A 62 -8.71 2.52 39.01
C LEU A 62 -7.36 2.75 38.32
N ALA A 63 -7.04 1.94 37.30
CA ALA A 63 -5.83 2.11 36.52
C ALA A 63 -5.85 3.44 35.75
N VAL A 64 -6.99 3.80 35.12
CA VAL A 64 -7.16 5.08 34.42
C VAL A 64 -7.03 6.25 35.40
N LYS A 65 -7.66 6.20 36.60
CA LYS A 65 -7.52 7.25 37.61
C LYS A 65 -6.09 7.38 38.11
N SER A 66 -5.39 6.26 38.34
CA SER A 66 -3.99 6.26 38.76
C SER A 66 -3.11 6.90 37.66
N PHE A 67 -3.31 6.53 36.42
CA PHE A 67 -2.62 7.14 35.28
C PHE A 67 -2.84 8.66 35.23
N LEU A 68 -4.10 9.11 35.29
CA LEU A 68 -4.43 10.54 35.22
C LEU A 68 -3.83 11.37 36.37
N LYS A 69 -3.69 10.78 37.56
CA LYS A 69 -3.02 11.44 38.70
C LYS A 69 -1.52 11.67 38.50
N ASN A 70 -0.91 10.88 37.64
CA ASN A 70 0.53 10.89 37.39
C ASN A 70 0.90 11.55 36.03
N VAL A 71 -0.06 12.20 35.37
CA VAL A 71 0.20 12.95 34.15
C VAL A 71 1.09 14.15 34.49
N PHE A 72 2.26 14.22 33.87
CA PHE A 72 3.18 15.32 34.03
C PHE A 72 3.30 16.19 32.76
N ALA A 73 2.83 15.71 31.61
CA ALA A 73 2.77 16.48 30.38
C ALA A 73 1.54 16.11 29.56
N ALA A 74 0.98 17.10 28.88
CA ALA A 74 -0.13 16.94 27.93
C ALA A 74 0.13 17.80 26.70
N LYS A 75 -0.12 17.25 25.52
CA LYS A 75 0.00 17.95 24.24
C LYS A 75 -1.30 17.80 23.46
N LEU A 76 -1.87 18.92 23.05
CA LEU A 76 -3.01 18.93 22.12
C LEU A 76 -2.57 18.35 20.79
N VAL A 77 -3.30 17.37 20.27
CA VAL A 77 -3.07 16.79 18.95
C VAL A 77 -3.72 17.68 17.90
N THR A 78 -2.92 18.09 16.93
CA THR A 78 -3.34 18.80 15.73
C THR A 78 -2.80 18.11 14.50
N SER A 79 -3.36 18.34 13.33
CA SER A 79 -2.86 17.78 12.06
C SER A 79 -1.38 18.08 11.78
N ALA A 80 -0.83 19.15 12.39
CA ALA A 80 0.58 19.52 12.23
C ALA A 80 1.54 18.69 13.09
N ASN A 81 1.06 18.01 14.13
CA ASN A 81 1.89 17.28 15.08
C ASN A 81 1.57 15.79 15.21
N ILE A 82 0.87 15.25 14.21
CA ILE A 82 0.59 13.83 14.10
C ILE A 82 0.77 13.38 12.64
N SER A 83 1.30 12.21 12.44
CA SER A 83 1.33 11.57 11.11
C SER A 83 1.10 10.07 11.24
N PRO A 84 0.30 9.47 10.36
CA PRO A 84 0.31 8.03 10.15
C PRO A 84 1.70 7.60 9.68
N VAL A 85 2.18 6.47 10.18
CA VAL A 85 3.50 5.95 9.83
C VAL A 85 3.45 4.46 9.51
N ILE A 86 4.32 4.05 8.58
CA ILE A 86 4.56 2.66 8.22
C ILE A 86 6.02 2.33 8.40
N GLN A 87 6.35 1.04 8.39
CA GLN A 87 7.74 0.61 8.47
C GLN A 87 8.55 1.18 7.31
N ARG A 88 9.70 1.75 7.61
CA ARG A 88 10.61 2.29 6.59
C ARG A 88 11.41 1.17 5.95
N ILE A 89 11.17 0.95 4.67
CA ILE A 89 11.91 0.00 3.84
C ILE A 89 12.59 0.81 2.73
N ASN A 90 13.90 1.00 2.83
CA ASN A 90 14.65 1.67 1.78
C ASN A 90 14.92 0.69 0.64
N TRP A 91 14.80 1.18 -0.59
CA TRP A 91 15.25 0.38 -1.73
C TRP A 91 16.77 0.16 -1.68
N THR A 92 17.17 -1.06 -1.96
CA THR A 92 18.59 -1.45 -2.06
C THR A 92 18.78 -2.36 -3.26
N THR A 93 19.86 -2.13 -4.03
CA THR A 93 20.18 -2.96 -5.18
C THR A 93 20.54 -4.38 -4.75
N GLY A 94 20.22 -5.35 -5.59
CA GLY A 94 20.49 -6.76 -5.32
C GLY A 94 19.52 -7.44 -4.34
N THR A 95 18.47 -6.75 -3.93
CA THR A 95 17.43 -7.29 -3.05
C THR A 95 16.27 -7.86 -3.86
N VAL A 96 15.72 -8.98 -3.40
CA VAL A 96 14.45 -9.51 -3.89
C VAL A 96 13.33 -8.93 -3.03
N TYR A 97 12.40 -8.21 -3.66
CA TYR A 97 11.21 -7.69 -3.00
C TYR A 97 10.00 -8.57 -3.27
N ASP A 98 9.09 -8.61 -2.31
CA ASP A 98 7.78 -9.22 -2.52
C ASP A 98 6.94 -8.32 -3.43
N TYR A 99 5.92 -8.89 -4.07
CA TYR A 99 4.98 -8.11 -4.86
C TYR A 99 3.55 -8.30 -4.33
N TYR A 100 2.72 -7.31 -4.56
CA TYR A 100 1.32 -7.32 -4.15
C TYR A 100 0.56 -8.49 -4.79
N LYS A 101 -0.22 -9.18 -3.96
CA LYS A 101 -1.14 -10.26 -4.34
C LYS A 101 -2.46 -10.02 -3.63
N ASP A 102 -3.54 -9.96 -4.38
CA ASP A 102 -4.91 -9.79 -3.86
C ASP A 102 -5.40 -10.98 -3.04
N THR A 103 -4.81 -12.15 -3.24
CA THR A 103 -5.16 -13.42 -2.58
C THR A 103 -4.34 -13.72 -1.31
N VAL A 104 -3.42 -12.83 -0.94
CA VAL A 104 -2.49 -13.04 0.20
C VAL A 104 -2.63 -11.90 1.20
N ASN A 105 -2.58 -12.23 2.49
CA ASN A 105 -2.46 -11.20 3.52
C ASN A 105 -1.05 -10.57 3.47
N MET A 106 -0.95 -9.39 2.82
CA MET A 106 0.30 -8.66 2.66
C MET A 106 0.80 -8.00 3.96
N PHE A 107 -0.03 -7.95 5.00
CA PHE A 107 0.20 -7.16 6.22
C PHE A 107 0.54 -8.02 7.44
N GLY A 108 0.92 -9.28 7.21
CA GLY A 108 1.42 -10.16 8.27
C GLY A 108 2.68 -9.57 8.92
N THR A 109 2.78 -9.66 10.25
CA THR A 109 3.94 -9.18 11.00
C THR A 109 4.55 -10.29 11.85
N ASP A 110 5.83 -10.17 12.11
CA ASP A 110 6.55 -11.01 13.08
C ASP A 110 6.17 -10.65 14.55
N ALA A 111 6.82 -11.30 15.51
CA ALA A 111 6.59 -11.07 16.93
C ALA A 111 6.94 -9.63 17.39
N ASN A 112 7.80 -8.92 16.64
CA ASN A 112 8.22 -7.55 16.91
C ASN A 112 7.33 -6.52 16.18
N GLY A 113 6.34 -6.99 15.40
CA GLY A 113 5.47 -6.14 14.60
C GLY A 113 6.09 -5.64 13.32
N LYS A 114 7.18 -6.24 12.86
CA LYS A 114 7.82 -5.96 11.58
C LYS A 114 7.12 -6.75 10.47
N LEU A 115 6.90 -6.12 9.31
CA LEU A 115 6.30 -6.78 8.15
C LEU A 115 7.10 -8.01 7.72
N LEU A 116 6.39 -9.09 7.43
CA LEU A 116 6.98 -10.33 6.90
C LEU A 116 7.27 -10.21 5.40
N LEU A 117 6.53 -9.37 4.67
CA LEU A 117 6.63 -9.18 3.23
C LEU A 117 7.07 -7.75 2.92
N ASN A 118 8.18 -7.60 2.20
CA ASN A 118 8.71 -6.31 1.78
C ASN A 118 8.19 -5.96 0.39
N PHE A 119 6.93 -5.52 0.29
CA PHE A 119 6.24 -5.27 -0.98
C PHE A 119 6.13 -3.79 -1.35
N TYR A 120 6.75 -2.90 -0.58
CA TYR A 120 6.90 -1.48 -0.90
C TYR A 120 8.28 -1.00 -0.48
N VAL A 121 8.74 0.08 -1.08
CA VAL A 121 10.05 0.68 -0.80
C VAL A 121 9.98 2.20 -0.87
N LYS A 122 10.91 2.85 -0.16
CA LYS A 122 11.24 4.26 -0.32
C LYS A 122 12.57 4.38 -1.09
N ASN A 123 12.59 5.18 -2.15
CA ASN A 123 13.82 5.48 -2.87
C ASN A 123 14.63 6.62 -2.20
N LYS A 124 15.79 6.96 -2.75
CA LYS A 124 16.65 8.05 -2.23
C LYS A 124 16.06 9.45 -2.37
N TYR A 125 15.04 9.63 -3.19
CA TYR A 125 14.33 10.88 -3.41
C TYR A 125 13.05 11.00 -2.56
N ASP A 126 12.90 10.14 -1.55
CA ASP A 126 11.74 10.07 -0.66
C ASP A 126 10.42 9.75 -1.37
N GLN A 127 10.49 9.13 -2.56
CA GLN A 127 9.34 8.58 -3.25
C GLN A 127 9.05 7.17 -2.75
N VAL A 128 7.79 6.85 -2.52
CA VAL A 128 7.34 5.54 -2.06
C VAL A 128 6.68 4.80 -3.21
N PHE A 129 7.09 3.57 -3.39
CA PHE A 129 6.63 2.68 -4.46
C PHE A 129 6.12 1.35 -3.89
N LYS A 130 5.01 0.86 -4.42
CA LYS A 130 4.46 -0.47 -4.14
C LYS A 130 4.85 -1.42 -5.27
N CYS A 131 5.43 -2.56 -4.93
CA CYS A 131 5.81 -3.56 -5.92
C CYS A 131 4.58 -4.32 -6.42
N LEU A 132 4.32 -4.27 -7.71
CA LEU A 132 3.25 -5.04 -8.35
C LEU A 132 3.78 -6.27 -9.11
N TRP A 133 5.09 -6.31 -9.40
CA TRP A 133 5.75 -7.45 -10.00
C TRP A 133 7.25 -7.48 -9.71
N ASN A 134 7.77 -8.63 -9.34
CA ASN A 134 9.19 -8.85 -9.01
C ASN A 134 9.91 -9.79 -10.00
N LYS A 135 9.37 -9.95 -11.20
CA LYS A 135 9.94 -10.78 -12.26
C LYS A 135 10.26 -12.21 -11.80
N ASN A 136 9.27 -12.88 -11.18
CA ASN A 136 9.41 -14.24 -10.61
C ASN A 136 10.52 -14.39 -9.56
N GLY A 137 10.71 -13.40 -8.71
CA GLY A 137 11.71 -13.44 -7.64
C GLY A 137 13.10 -13.06 -8.10
N ALA A 138 13.23 -12.32 -9.20
CA ALA A 138 14.51 -11.73 -9.60
C ALA A 138 14.98 -10.68 -8.60
N VAL A 139 16.28 -10.42 -8.56
CA VAL A 139 16.83 -9.32 -7.77
C VAL A 139 16.52 -7.98 -8.43
N SER A 140 16.13 -6.98 -7.64
CA SER A 140 15.96 -5.62 -8.13
C SER A 140 17.32 -4.93 -8.27
N THR A 141 17.62 -4.40 -9.45
CA THR A 141 18.88 -3.71 -9.74
C THR A 141 18.68 -2.26 -10.16
N ASN A 142 17.43 -1.87 -10.43
CA ASN A 142 17.09 -0.53 -10.88
C ASN A 142 16.16 0.14 -9.87
N GLU A 143 16.65 1.22 -9.25
CA GLU A 143 15.86 2.00 -8.29
C GLU A 143 14.66 2.65 -8.99
N PRO A 144 13.42 2.41 -8.53
CA PRO A 144 12.25 3.06 -9.11
C PRO A 144 12.31 4.57 -8.85
N PHE A 145 12.03 5.35 -9.88
CA PHE A 145 12.09 6.81 -9.80
C PHE A 145 11.22 7.47 -10.87
N PHE A 146 10.53 8.52 -10.49
CA PHE A 146 9.90 9.46 -11.39
C PHE A 146 10.44 10.87 -11.16
N GLU A 147 10.76 11.59 -12.24
CA GLU A 147 10.99 13.03 -12.15
C GLU A 147 9.71 13.71 -11.63
N PRO A 148 9.80 14.63 -10.69
CA PRO A 148 8.64 15.36 -10.19
C PRO A 148 7.85 16.02 -11.33
N GLY A 149 6.55 15.73 -11.41
CA GLY A 149 5.66 16.21 -12.46
C GLY A 149 5.71 15.43 -13.77
N SER A 150 6.53 14.39 -13.88
CA SER A 150 6.68 13.55 -15.09
C SER A 150 6.13 12.13 -14.89
N TYR A 151 5.03 12.01 -14.17
CA TYR A 151 4.37 10.74 -13.96
C TYR A 151 3.66 10.28 -15.23
N ASN A 152 3.73 8.97 -15.53
CA ASN A 152 2.93 8.41 -16.63
C ASN A 152 1.46 8.26 -16.21
N THR A 153 0.60 7.97 -17.17
CA THR A 153 -0.86 7.91 -16.97
C THR A 153 -1.28 6.96 -15.85
N ASN A 154 -0.56 5.85 -15.69
CA ASN A 154 -0.89 4.83 -14.68
C ASN A 154 0.01 4.91 -13.43
N ASN A 155 0.93 5.87 -13.36
CA ASN A 155 1.92 5.98 -12.28
C ASN A 155 2.70 4.66 -12.05
N LEU A 156 2.91 3.89 -13.11
CA LEU A 156 3.58 2.60 -13.11
C LEU A 156 5.00 2.74 -13.67
N TYR A 157 6.00 2.52 -12.84
CA TYR A 157 7.40 2.42 -13.24
C TYR A 157 7.73 0.98 -13.59
N GLN A 158 8.25 0.74 -14.79
CA GLN A 158 8.79 -0.54 -15.20
C GLN A 158 10.29 -0.41 -15.39
N GLY A 159 11.04 -1.10 -14.52
CA GLY A 159 12.49 -1.12 -14.58
C GLY A 159 13.03 -2.04 -15.67
N PRO A 160 14.28 -1.80 -16.16
CA PRO A 160 14.95 -2.74 -17.08
C PRO A 160 15.23 -4.11 -16.44
N ASP A 161 15.21 -4.21 -15.12
CA ASP A 161 15.25 -5.48 -14.36
C ASP A 161 13.94 -6.27 -14.41
N GLY A 162 12.90 -5.70 -15.01
CA GLY A 162 11.58 -6.31 -15.18
C GLY A 162 10.64 -6.15 -13.98
N TYR A 163 11.08 -5.44 -12.95
CA TYR A 163 10.20 -5.04 -11.86
C TYR A 163 9.15 -4.03 -12.33
N LYS A 164 7.93 -4.13 -11.77
CA LYS A 164 6.85 -3.15 -11.97
C LYS A 164 6.49 -2.55 -10.62
N TRP A 165 6.63 -1.22 -10.52
CA TRP A 165 6.42 -0.47 -9.30
C TRP A 165 5.34 0.58 -9.48
N LYS A 166 4.32 0.57 -8.65
CA LYS A 166 3.33 1.64 -8.58
C LYS A 166 3.84 2.75 -7.70
N TYR A 167 3.90 3.97 -8.21
CA TYR A 167 4.18 5.15 -7.41
C TYR A 167 2.99 5.44 -6.49
N MET A 168 3.27 5.63 -5.21
CA MET A 168 2.25 5.90 -4.19
C MET A 168 2.22 7.39 -3.83
N TYR A 169 3.35 7.92 -3.37
CA TYR A 169 3.49 9.33 -2.99
C TYR A 169 4.97 9.70 -2.81
N THR A 170 5.20 11.02 -2.64
CA THR A 170 6.51 11.55 -2.21
C THR A 170 6.38 12.14 -0.81
N ILE A 171 7.31 11.77 0.07
CA ILE A 171 7.38 12.31 1.43
C ILE A 171 7.94 13.73 1.36
N GLY A 172 7.11 14.71 1.69
CA GLY A 172 7.54 16.12 1.74
C GLY A 172 8.51 16.39 2.90
N SER A 173 9.33 17.43 2.77
CA SER A 173 10.37 17.78 3.75
C SER A 173 9.84 17.99 5.17
N GLY A 174 8.67 18.57 5.33
CA GLY A 174 8.04 18.77 6.64
C GLY A 174 7.67 17.46 7.33
N LEU A 175 7.05 16.52 6.59
CA LEU A 175 6.74 15.18 7.11
C LEU A 175 8.02 14.39 7.40
N LYS A 176 9.01 14.50 6.53
CA LYS A 176 10.31 13.84 6.72
C LYS A 176 10.98 14.31 8.01
N THR A 177 11.02 15.61 8.26
CA THR A 177 11.69 16.16 9.46
C THR A 177 10.92 15.82 10.74
N GLY A 178 9.59 15.82 10.69
CA GLY A 178 8.75 15.61 11.87
C GLY A 178 8.51 14.14 12.22
N PHE A 179 8.39 13.27 11.21
CA PHE A 179 7.81 11.93 11.40
C PHE A 179 8.55 10.81 10.68
N MET A 180 9.82 10.99 10.33
CA MET A 180 10.64 9.93 9.75
C MET A 180 11.87 9.68 10.60
N ASP A 181 12.08 8.40 10.96
CA ASP A 181 13.28 7.94 11.65
C ASP A 181 13.94 6.76 10.90
N THR A 182 14.75 5.95 11.58
CA THR A 182 15.43 4.78 11.00
C THR A 182 14.50 3.62 10.73
N GLU A 183 13.38 3.51 11.46
CA GLU A 183 12.45 2.38 11.40
C GLU A 183 11.10 2.74 10.78
N TRP A 184 10.68 4.00 10.89
CA TRP A 184 9.37 4.47 10.47
C TRP A 184 9.44 5.60 9.46
N MET A 185 8.46 5.64 8.56
CA MET A 185 8.28 6.71 7.59
C MET A 185 6.81 7.14 7.52
N PRO A 186 6.54 8.45 7.33
CA PRO A 186 5.18 8.96 7.25
C PRO A 186 4.45 8.49 6.00
N VAL A 187 3.14 8.30 6.14
CA VAL A 187 2.23 8.08 5.00
C VAL A 187 1.59 9.41 4.65
N VAL A 188 1.67 9.76 3.37
CA VAL A 188 0.92 10.91 2.85
C VAL A 188 -0.53 10.50 2.69
N VAL A 189 -1.40 11.13 3.45
CA VAL A 189 -2.84 10.90 3.42
C VAL A 189 -3.46 11.82 2.39
N GLY A 190 -4.29 11.27 1.54
CA GLY A 190 -4.96 11.98 0.47
C GLY A 190 -5.03 11.13 -0.80
N TYR A 191 -5.97 11.46 -1.63
CA TYR A 191 -6.22 10.75 -2.88
C TYR A 191 -5.26 11.27 -3.95
N ASN A 192 -4.15 10.57 -4.14
CA ASN A 192 -3.05 11.06 -4.99
C ASN A 192 -3.14 10.62 -6.46
N THR A 193 -4.11 9.80 -6.84
CA THR A 193 -4.24 9.35 -8.22
C THR A 193 -5.66 9.48 -8.74
N PRO A 194 -5.96 10.55 -9.51
CA PRO A 194 -7.29 10.79 -10.06
C PRO A 194 -7.71 9.81 -11.17
N ASN A 195 -6.80 8.96 -11.67
CA ASN A 195 -7.01 8.31 -12.96
C ASN A 195 -7.71 6.95 -12.91
N GLU A 196 -7.95 6.38 -11.73
CA GLU A 196 -8.60 5.07 -11.60
C GLU A 196 -10.00 5.14 -10.97
N PHE A 197 -10.43 6.35 -10.63
CA PHE A 197 -11.78 6.60 -10.18
C PHE A 197 -12.76 6.63 -11.34
N ASP A 198 -13.86 5.91 -11.21
CA ASP A 198 -15.04 6.35 -11.91
C ASP A 198 -15.50 7.67 -11.25
N SER A 199 -16.16 8.53 -12.05
CA SER A 199 -16.67 9.83 -11.61
C SER A 199 -17.66 9.77 -10.42
N ASN A 200 -18.01 8.59 -9.94
CA ASN A 200 -18.97 8.34 -8.87
C ASN A 200 -18.32 7.81 -7.58
N GLY A 201 -16.98 7.62 -7.55
CA GLY A 201 -16.26 7.21 -6.34
C GLY A 201 -16.57 5.81 -5.82
N SER A 202 -17.23 4.97 -6.62
CA SER A 202 -17.70 3.63 -6.25
C SER A 202 -16.93 2.52 -6.98
N GLY A 203 -15.73 2.81 -7.48
CA GLY A 203 -14.96 1.84 -8.26
C GLY A 203 -14.56 0.61 -7.44
N ALA A 204 -14.97 -0.58 -7.87
CA ALA A 204 -14.22 -1.80 -7.62
C ALA A 204 -12.83 -1.65 -8.26
N GLY A 205 -11.91 -2.58 -8.02
CA GLY A 205 -10.53 -2.49 -8.45
C GLY A 205 -10.31 -2.39 -9.96
N SER A 206 -9.08 -2.20 -10.32
CA SER A 206 -8.53 -2.18 -11.68
C SER A 206 -7.46 -3.27 -11.85
N ILE A 207 -7.03 -3.51 -13.09
CA ILE A 207 -5.92 -4.42 -13.41
C ILE A 207 -4.74 -3.58 -13.89
N ASP A 208 -3.88 -3.17 -12.99
CA ASP A 208 -2.72 -2.34 -13.30
C ASP A 208 -1.60 -3.10 -13.99
N VAL A 209 -1.48 -4.39 -13.69
CA VAL A 209 -0.45 -5.26 -14.23
C VAL A 209 -1.01 -6.64 -14.56
N ILE A 210 -0.45 -7.25 -15.61
CA ILE A 210 -0.60 -8.67 -15.90
C ILE A 210 0.80 -9.27 -15.86
N ASN A 211 1.00 -10.21 -14.96
CA ASN A 211 2.31 -10.77 -14.66
C ASN A 211 2.49 -12.10 -15.40
N VAL A 212 3.56 -12.22 -16.15
CA VAL A 212 3.88 -13.43 -16.92
C VAL A 212 4.68 -14.38 -16.03
N ILE A 213 4.02 -15.38 -15.48
CA ILE A 213 4.66 -16.43 -14.66
C ILE A 213 5.44 -17.40 -15.56
N ASN A 214 4.79 -17.81 -16.67
CA ASN A 214 5.41 -18.61 -17.72
C ASN A 214 4.94 -18.09 -19.07
N GLY A 215 5.86 -17.75 -19.95
CA GLY A 215 5.53 -17.20 -21.29
C GLY A 215 5.03 -18.24 -22.29
N GLY A 216 5.05 -19.52 -21.94
CA GLY A 216 4.71 -20.58 -22.88
C GLY A 216 5.68 -20.69 -24.05
N SER A 217 5.25 -21.31 -25.14
CA SER A 217 6.07 -21.47 -26.34
C SER A 217 5.23 -21.60 -27.61
N GLY A 218 5.87 -21.40 -28.77
CA GLY A 218 5.26 -21.58 -30.08
C GLY A 218 4.37 -20.42 -30.54
N TYR A 219 4.38 -19.29 -29.84
CA TYR A 219 3.65 -18.10 -30.23
C TYR A 219 4.33 -17.41 -31.40
N ASP A 220 3.58 -17.19 -32.47
CA ASP A 220 4.06 -16.56 -33.70
C ASP A 220 3.10 -15.47 -34.16
N PRO A 221 3.34 -14.20 -33.78
CA PRO A 221 2.46 -13.09 -34.16
C PRO A 221 2.42 -12.78 -35.66
N ALA A 222 3.39 -13.30 -36.44
CA ALA A 222 3.38 -13.12 -37.90
C ALA A 222 2.40 -14.06 -38.61
N ASN A 223 2.13 -15.24 -38.01
CA ASN A 223 1.31 -16.28 -38.62
C ASN A 223 0.01 -16.57 -37.88
N ALA A 224 -0.16 -16.05 -36.67
CA ALA A 224 -1.38 -16.23 -35.88
C ALA A 224 -1.69 -15.00 -35.02
N ALA A 225 -2.95 -14.63 -34.94
CA ALA A 225 -3.41 -13.63 -34.00
C ALA A 225 -3.19 -14.11 -32.57
N ILE A 226 -2.69 -13.20 -31.72
CA ILE A 226 -2.52 -13.44 -30.29
C ILE A 226 -3.36 -12.39 -29.59
N SER A 227 -4.27 -12.82 -28.73
CA SER A 227 -5.15 -11.94 -27.96
C SER A 227 -5.22 -12.37 -26.50
N LEU A 228 -5.61 -11.44 -25.65
CA LEU A 228 -5.91 -11.72 -24.25
C LEU A 228 -7.41 -11.94 -24.09
N SER A 229 -7.78 -13.04 -23.46
CA SER A 229 -9.13 -13.26 -22.96
C SER A 229 -9.17 -12.92 -21.46
N VAL A 230 -10.19 -12.20 -21.07
CA VAL A 230 -10.41 -11.79 -19.68
C VAL A 230 -11.75 -12.37 -19.21
N ASP A 231 -11.71 -13.24 -18.22
CA ASP A 231 -12.87 -13.71 -17.47
C ASP A 231 -12.92 -12.94 -16.17
N GLY A 232 -13.78 -11.92 -16.09
CA GLY A 232 -13.90 -11.00 -14.98
C GLY A 232 -15.16 -10.16 -15.06
N ASP A 233 -15.52 -9.51 -13.96
CA ASP A 233 -16.74 -8.71 -13.82
C ASP A 233 -16.59 -7.23 -14.21
N GLY A 234 -15.32 -6.80 -14.46
CA GLY A 234 -15.02 -5.43 -14.86
C GLY A 234 -15.06 -5.18 -16.37
N SER A 235 -14.59 -4.02 -16.80
CA SER A 235 -14.60 -3.60 -18.21
C SER A 235 -13.46 -2.65 -18.55
N SER A 236 -13.30 -2.40 -19.86
CA SER A 236 -12.40 -1.37 -20.42
C SER A 236 -10.90 -1.61 -20.20
N LEU A 237 -10.47 -2.83 -19.90
CA LEU A 237 -9.06 -3.20 -19.89
C LEU A 237 -8.51 -3.16 -21.32
N VAL A 238 -7.40 -2.45 -21.52
CA VAL A 238 -6.68 -2.41 -22.80
C VAL A 238 -5.24 -2.83 -22.58
N THR A 239 -4.79 -3.80 -23.37
CA THR A 239 -3.46 -4.38 -23.25
C THR A 239 -2.77 -4.53 -24.59
N SER A 240 -1.44 -4.60 -24.58
CA SER A 240 -0.63 -5.08 -25.69
C SER A 240 0.25 -6.24 -25.23
N ILE A 241 0.45 -7.23 -26.12
CA ILE A 241 1.17 -8.46 -25.84
C ILE A 241 2.49 -8.45 -26.58
N ASN A 242 3.58 -8.62 -25.84
CA ASN A 242 4.92 -8.73 -26.38
C ASN A 242 5.34 -10.20 -26.45
N VAL A 243 5.85 -10.61 -27.64
CA VAL A 243 6.38 -11.95 -27.89
C VAL A 243 7.84 -11.85 -28.23
N SER A 244 8.65 -12.71 -27.63
CA SER A 244 10.07 -12.82 -27.92
C SER A 244 10.49 -14.28 -27.96
N GLY A 245 11.14 -14.71 -29.05
CA GLY A 245 11.58 -16.10 -29.21
C GLY A 245 10.46 -17.14 -29.13
N GLY A 246 9.25 -16.79 -29.59
CA GLY A 246 8.08 -17.66 -29.52
C GLY A 246 7.43 -17.82 -28.14
N SER A 247 7.77 -16.97 -27.20
CA SER A 247 7.24 -16.95 -25.84
C SER A 247 6.65 -15.57 -25.52
N ILE A 248 5.58 -15.51 -24.73
CA ILE A 248 5.04 -14.25 -24.22
C ILE A 248 6.07 -13.66 -23.24
N SER A 249 6.67 -12.55 -23.59
CA SER A 249 7.72 -11.92 -22.79
C SER A 249 7.20 -10.90 -21.78
N ASP A 250 6.15 -10.17 -22.14
CA ASP A 250 5.50 -9.18 -21.27
C ASP A 250 4.10 -8.86 -21.80
N ILE A 251 3.26 -8.36 -20.89
CA ILE A 251 1.94 -7.79 -21.22
C ILE A 251 1.90 -6.39 -20.62
N ILE A 252 1.72 -5.41 -21.50
CA ILE A 252 1.64 -4.00 -21.14
C ILE A 252 0.17 -3.64 -20.97
N VAL A 253 -0.22 -3.18 -19.81
CA VAL A 253 -1.53 -2.62 -19.55
C VAL A 253 -1.49 -1.12 -19.89
N THR A 254 -2.21 -0.73 -20.93
CA THR A 254 -2.33 0.68 -21.34
C THR A 254 -3.50 1.38 -20.66
N THR A 255 -4.58 0.65 -20.43
CA THR A 255 -5.74 1.12 -19.65
C THR A 255 -6.10 0.04 -18.66
N PRO A 256 -6.03 0.32 -17.34
CA PRO A 256 -6.25 -0.70 -16.29
C PRO A 256 -7.67 -1.25 -16.22
N GLY A 257 -8.62 -0.60 -16.90
CA GLY A 257 -10.04 -0.91 -16.79
C GLY A 257 -10.61 -0.48 -15.43
N LYS A 258 -11.81 -0.94 -15.13
CA LYS A 258 -12.52 -0.57 -13.89
C LYS A 258 -13.55 -1.61 -13.49
N ASN A 259 -13.95 -1.53 -12.21
CA ASN A 259 -15.00 -2.36 -11.62
C ASN A 259 -14.69 -3.86 -11.59
N TYR A 260 -13.40 -4.21 -11.53
CA TYR A 260 -12.98 -5.59 -11.33
C TYR A 260 -12.99 -5.95 -9.85
N SER A 261 -13.75 -6.96 -9.45
CA SER A 261 -13.57 -7.64 -8.17
C SER A 261 -12.71 -8.92 -8.32
N TYR A 262 -12.67 -9.46 -9.53
CA TYR A 262 -11.77 -10.54 -9.93
C TYR A 262 -11.48 -10.45 -11.43
N ALA A 263 -10.35 -11.03 -11.86
CA ALA A 263 -10.04 -11.22 -13.28
C ALA A 263 -9.11 -12.40 -13.46
N ASN A 264 -9.52 -13.36 -14.31
CA ASN A 264 -8.67 -14.43 -14.81
C ASN A 264 -8.31 -14.13 -16.26
N VAL A 265 -7.03 -14.13 -16.54
CA VAL A 265 -6.53 -13.78 -17.89
C VAL A 265 -5.86 -14.98 -18.54
N THR A 266 -6.14 -15.18 -19.82
CA THR A 266 -5.54 -16.23 -20.63
C THR A 266 -5.15 -15.74 -22.00
N ILE A 267 -4.10 -16.33 -22.60
CA ILE A 267 -3.73 -16.06 -23.99
C ILE A 267 -4.56 -16.95 -24.91
N VAL A 268 -5.13 -16.34 -25.92
CA VAL A 268 -5.84 -17.01 -27.02
C VAL A 268 -5.02 -16.88 -28.30
N SER A 269 -4.60 -18.00 -28.86
CA SER A 269 -3.89 -18.08 -30.13
C SER A 269 -4.06 -19.45 -30.75
N SER A 270 -4.05 -19.52 -32.08
CA SER A 270 -4.05 -20.82 -32.81
C SER A 270 -2.65 -21.47 -32.87
N LEU A 271 -1.59 -20.67 -32.63
CA LEU A 271 -0.22 -21.12 -32.50
C LEU A 271 0.32 -20.73 -31.13
N GLY A 272 1.01 -21.63 -30.49
CA GLY A 272 1.54 -21.42 -29.14
C GLY A 272 0.59 -21.87 -28.03
N ALA A 273 1.17 -22.23 -26.88
CA ALA A 273 0.45 -22.76 -25.74
C ALA A 273 1.24 -22.57 -24.44
N ASN A 274 0.57 -22.91 -23.31
CA ASN A 274 1.16 -23.00 -21.97
C ASN A 274 1.66 -21.67 -21.37
N ALA A 275 1.18 -20.52 -21.85
CA ALA A 275 1.38 -19.28 -21.12
C ALA A 275 0.57 -19.30 -19.81
N VAL A 276 1.23 -18.91 -18.70
CA VAL A 276 0.61 -18.79 -17.38
C VAL A 276 0.73 -17.34 -16.94
N LEU A 277 -0.40 -16.71 -16.71
CA LEU A 277 -0.52 -15.30 -16.36
C LEU A 277 -1.20 -15.15 -15.00
N VAL A 278 -0.92 -14.07 -14.33
CA VAL A 278 -1.62 -13.63 -13.11
C VAL A 278 -1.95 -12.15 -13.23
N SER A 279 -3.19 -11.81 -12.97
CA SER A 279 -3.71 -10.44 -12.99
C SER A 279 -4.23 -10.05 -11.61
N PRO A 280 -3.38 -9.59 -10.68
CA PRO A 280 -3.84 -9.17 -9.37
C PRO A 280 -4.78 -7.97 -9.54
N THR A 281 -5.95 -8.05 -8.89
CA THR A 281 -6.92 -6.97 -8.86
C THR A 281 -6.48 -5.93 -7.83
N SER A 282 -6.52 -4.66 -8.17
CA SER A 282 -6.19 -3.60 -7.23
C SER A 282 -7.22 -3.52 -6.08
N PRO A 283 -6.87 -2.89 -4.96
CA PRO A 283 -7.85 -2.50 -3.95
C PRO A 283 -8.96 -1.62 -4.54
N ILE A 284 -10.06 -1.49 -3.81
CA ILE A 284 -11.15 -0.57 -4.17
C ILE A 284 -10.59 0.85 -4.33
N GLY A 285 -10.90 1.50 -5.44
CA GLY A 285 -10.38 2.81 -5.79
C GLY A 285 -9.07 2.79 -6.59
N GLY A 286 -8.47 1.62 -6.80
CA GLY A 286 -7.20 1.48 -7.52
C GLY A 286 -5.97 1.57 -6.63
N HIS A 287 -4.83 1.16 -7.15
CA HIS A 287 -3.55 1.31 -6.46
C HIS A 287 -3.15 2.77 -6.31
N GLY A 288 -2.81 3.18 -5.10
CA GLY A 288 -2.41 4.55 -4.74
C GLY A 288 -3.58 5.44 -4.31
N TYR A 289 -4.80 4.90 -4.30
CA TYR A 289 -5.97 5.63 -3.84
C TYR A 289 -5.96 5.84 -2.33
N ASP A 290 -5.81 4.77 -1.56
CA ASP A 290 -5.77 4.79 -0.11
C ASP A 290 -4.43 4.24 0.39
N SER A 291 -3.44 5.11 0.48
CA SER A 291 -2.09 4.73 0.91
C SER A 291 -2.06 4.18 2.35
N LEU A 292 -3.00 4.55 3.21
CA LEU A 292 -3.08 4.03 4.58
C LEU A 292 -3.38 2.53 4.59
N SER A 293 -4.49 2.15 3.94
CA SER A 293 -4.91 0.75 3.84
C SER A 293 -3.94 -0.06 2.98
N GLU A 294 -3.50 0.52 1.85
CA GLU A 294 -2.69 -0.21 0.88
C GLU A 294 -1.27 -0.55 1.35
N LEU A 295 -0.70 0.27 2.24
CA LEU A 295 0.64 0.06 2.78
C LEU A 295 0.64 -0.48 4.22
N GLY A 296 -0.53 -0.78 4.76
CA GLY A 296 -0.63 -1.40 6.07
C GLY A 296 -0.38 -0.46 7.23
N CYS A 297 -0.84 0.78 7.14
CA CYS A 297 -0.67 1.74 8.20
C CYS A 297 -1.53 1.38 9.42
N THR A 298 -0.88 1.05 10.51
CA THR A 298 -1.52 0.70 11.80
C THR A 298 -0.95 1.50 12.97
N ARG A 299 -0.17 2.54 12.68
CA ARG A 299 0.55 3.34 13.68
C ARG A 299 0.51 4.82 13.36
N VAL A 300 0.60 5.63 14.39
CA VAL A 300 0.75 7.09 14.30
C VAL A 300 1.98 7.53 15.10
N MET A 301 2.62 8.57 14.63
CA MET A 301 3.72 9.27 15.30
C MET A 301 3.27 10.67 15.68
N PHE A 302 3.65 11.11 16.91
CA PHE A 302 3.30 12.43 17.46
C PHE A 302 4.53 13.32 17.62
#